data_fce168ce36d982c5e471c8d0b694f8e1
#
_entry.id   fce168ce36d982c5e471c8d0b694f8e1
#
_cell.length_a   1.000
_cell.length_b   1.000
_cell.length_c   1.000
_cell.angle_alpha   90.00
_cell.angle_beta   90.00
_cell.angle_gamma   90.00
#
_symmetry.space_group_name_H-M   'P 1'
#
loop_
_entity.id
_entity.type
_entity.pdbx_description
1 polymer ?
#
loop_
_entity_poly.entity_id
_entity_poly.type
_entity_poly.pdbx_seq_one_letter_code
_entity_poly.pdbx_strand_id
1 'polypeptide(L)'
;LICTSTIMLLLIPQLKFGGGFDASLAKRMLKYGYPILILGIAGILNQVADKIIFRHVYPGEDAQVQLGIYGAASKIAMIMAMLTQAFRYAYEPFVFAKSKDKDSKVMYANAMKYFIIFTLLAFLAVVFYIDILKYILAPDYWSGLKVVPIVMMAEIFMGVYFNLSFWYKLIDETKWGAYFSFAGCAVLIAINVFFVPIYG
;
A
#
# COMPACT_ATOMS: atom_id res chain seq x y z
N LEU A 1 11.47 14.71 -8.77
CA LEU A 1 11.23 16.16 -8.59
C LEU A 1 11.46 16.93 -9.90
N ILE A 2 12.64 16.86 -10.53
CA ILE A 2 12.95 17.62 -11.77
C ILE A 2 11.97 17.24 -12.90
N CYS A 3 11.74 15.96 -13.17
CA CYS A 3 10.81 15.52 -14.22
C CYS A 3 9.37 15.98 -13.98
N THR A 4 8.89 15.91 -12.73
CA THR A 4 7.53 16.37 -12.39
C THR A 4 7.38 17.88 -12.53
N SER A 5 8.40 18.65 -12.14
CA SER A 5 8.41 20.10 -12.32
C SER A 5 8.43 20.49 -13.81
N THR A 6 9.23 19.80 -14.63
CA THR A 6 9.30 20.04 -16.07
C THR A 6 7.96 19.73 -16.76
N ILE A 7 7.31 18.62 -16.41
CA ILE A 7 5.98 18.28 -16.94
C ILE A 7 4.94 19.32 -16.53
N MET A 8 4.96 19.78 -15.28
CA MET A 8 4.07 20.86 -14.82
C MET A 8 4.29 22.16 -15.62
N LEU A 9 5.56 22.56 -15.84
CA LEU A 9 5.88 23.75 -16.62
C LEU A 9 5.40 23.64 -18.08
N LEU A 10 5.47 22.47 -18.69
CA LEU A 10 4.97 22.21 -20.04
C LEU A 10 3.44 22.20 -20.13
N LEU A 11 2.74 21.92 -19.03
CA LEU A 11 1.26 21.94 -18.98
C LEU A 11 0.69 23.33 -18.73
N ILE A 12 1.44 24.26 -18.13
CA ILE A 12 0.99 25.63 -17.85
C ILE A 12 0.43 26.34 -19.10
N PRO A 13 1.07 26.30 -20.30
CA PRO A 13 0.53 26.95 -21.49
C PRO A 13 -0.78 26.35 -22.01
N GLN A 14 -1.08 25.09 -21.64
CA GLN A 14 -2.31 24.39 -22.05
C GLN A 14 -3.49 24.70 -21.11
N LEU A 15 -3.20 25.24 -19.92
CA LEU A 15 -4.22 25.71 -18.99
C LEU A 15 -4.77 27.06 -19.47
N LYS A 16 -5.96 27.05 -20.04
CA LYS A 16 -6.69 28.29 -20.34
C LYS A 16 -7.11 28.93 -19.02
N PHE A 17 -6.30 29.84 -18.51
CA PHE A 17 -6.64 30.70 -17.37
C PHE A 17 -7.70 31.75 -17.80
N GLY A 18 -8.93 31.32 -17.99
CA GLY A 18 -10.00 32.18 -18.50
C GLY A 18 -11.29 32.15 -17.66
N GLY A 19 -11.25 31.62 -16.45
CA GLY A 19 -12.39 31.52 -15.56
C GLY A 19 -12.10 32.14 -14.20
N GLY A 20 -13.02 32.91 -13.65
CA GLY A 20 -12.94 33.37 -12.26
C GLY A 20 -12.92 32.19 -11.28
N PHE A 21 -12.38 32.42 -10.08
CA PHE A 21 -12.34 31.39 -9.02
C PHE A 21 -13.78 31.04 -8.60
N ASP A 22 -14.21 29.79 -8.90
CA ASP A 22 -15.51 29.27 -8.44
C ASP A 22 -15.35 28.63 -7.05
N ALA A 23 -15.76 29.39 -6.03
CA ALA A 23 -15.70 28.94 -4.64
C ALA A 23 -16.59 27.71 -4.39
N SER A 24 -17.68 27.52 -5.14
CA SER A 24 -18.60 26.39 -4.97
C SER A 24 -17.96 25.10 -5.48
N LEU A 25 -17.28 25.17 -6.62
CA LEU A 25 -16.50 24.06 -7.19
C LEU A 25 -15.32 23.69 -6.29
N ALA A 26 -14.56 24.68 -5.83
CA ALA A 26 -13.45 24.49 -4.91
C ALA A 26 -13.90 23.81 -3.61
N LYS A 27 -15.01 24.21 -3.02
CA LYS A 27 -15.59 23.58 -1.83
C LYS A 27 -15.98 22.12 -2.06
N ARG A 28 -16.55 21.78 -3.23
CA ARG A 28 -16.86 20.38 -3.59
C ARG A 28 -15.60 19.54 -3.76
N MET A 29 -14.59 20.08 -4.44
CA MET A 29 -13.31 19.40 -4.60
C MET A 29 -12.62 19.15 -3.25
N LEU A 30 -12.61 20.14 -2.36
CA LEU A 30 -12.07 19.99 -1.01
C LEU A 30 -12.86 18.96 -0.18
N LYS A 31 -14.18 18.97 -0.26
CA LYS A 31 -15.01 17.98 0.45
C LYS A 31 -14.74 16.55 0.01
N TYR A 32 -14.44 16.34 -1.27
CA TYR A 32 -14.05 15.03 -1.81
C TYR A 32 -12.58 14.70 -1.50
N GLY A 33 -11.69 15.66 -1.66
CA GLY A 33 -10.25 15.45 -1.50
C GLY A 33 -9.78 15.30 -0.05
N TYR A 34 -10.45 15.96 0.90
CA TYR A 34 -10.05 15.92 2.31
C TYR A 34 -10.04 14.49 2.92
N PRO A 35 -11.08 13.64 2.73
CA PRO A 35 -11.03 12.25 3.20
C PRO A 35 -9.93 11.43 2.52
N ILE A 36 -9.66 11.68 1.24
CA ILE A 36 -8.60 10.99 0.49
C ILE A 36 -7.22 11.40 1.01
N LEU A 37 -7.04 12.67 1.38
CA LEU A 37 -5.80 13.15 2.00
C LEU A 37 -5.55 12.46 3.34
N ILE A 38 -6.57 12.35 4.19
CA ILE A 38 -6.47 11.61 5.47
C ILE A 38 -6.12 10.14 5.21
N LEU A 39 -6.77 9.51 4.25
CA LEU A 39 -6.48 8.13 3.84
C LEU A 39 -5.02 7.97 3.38
N GLY A 40 -4.51 8.93 2.60
CA GLY A 40 -3.13 8.95 2.14
C GLY A 40 -2.12 9.08 3.29
N ILE A 41 -2.37 10.02 4.22
CA ILE A 41 -1.53 10.19 5.42
C ILE A 41 -1.57 8.93 6.29
N ALA A 42 -2.74 8.37 6.56
CA ALA A 42 -2.89 7.14 7.32
C ALA A 42 -2.17 5.96 6.65
N GLY A 43 -2.22 5.88 5.31
CA GLY A 43 -1.50 4.88 4.53
C GLY A 43 0.02 4.99 4.68
N ILE A 44 0.56 6.21 4.60
CA ILE A 44 2.01 6.45 4.83
C ILE A 44 2.39 6.12 6.27
N LEU A 45 1.59 6.55 7.25
CA LEU A 45 1.83 6.23 8.65
C LEU A 45 1.85 4.71 8.88
N ASN A 46 0.93 3.96 8.28
CA ASN A 46 0.91 2.49 8.37
C ASN A 46 2.18 1.84 7.81
N GLN A 47 2.83 2.43 6.81
CA GLN A 47 4.07 1.89 6.23
C GLN A 47 5.33 2.22 7.03
N VAL A 48 5.29 3.26 7.85
CA VAL A 48 6.49 3.80 8.51
C VAL A 48 6.40 3.67 10.04
N ALA A 49 5.18 3.65 10.59
CA ALA A 49 4.95 3.66 12.03
C ALA A 49 5.58 2.44 12.73
N ASP A 50 5.52 1.26 12.12
CA ASP A 50 6.14 0.04 12.64
C ASP A 50 7.64 0.24 12.90
N LYS A 51 8.36 0.83 11.96
CA LYS A 51 9.81 1.07 12.04
C LYS A 51 10.16 2.14 13.07
N ILE A 52 9.35 3.22 13.12
CA ILE A 52 9.54 4.31 14.08
C ILE A 52 9.28 3.81 15.50
N ILE A 53 8.16 3.08 15.69
CA ILE A 53 7.78 2.58 17.01
C ILE A 53 8.78 1.53 17.48
N PHE A 54 9.15 0.58 16.61
CA PHE A 54 10.14 -0.44 16.93
C PHE A 54 11.43 0.16 17.45
N ARG A 55 11.96 1.18 16.79
CA ARG A 55 13.20 1.87 17.21
C ARG A 55 13.13 2.44 18.64
N HIS A 56 11.96 2.88 19.08
CA HIS A 56 11.79 3.54 20.40
C HIS A 56 11.33 2.58 21.49
N VAL A 57 10.67 1.49 21.12
CA VAL A 57 10.02 0.58 22.06
C VAL A 57 10.83 -0.72 22.25
N TYR A 58 11.69 -1.06 21.30
CA TYR A 58 12.54 -2.23 21.40
C TYR A 58 13.57 -2.07 22.52
N PRO A 59 13.64 -3.02 23.50
CA PRO A 59 14.47 -2.87 24.68
C PRO A 59 15.97 -3.16 24.45
N GLY A 60 16.36 -3.70 23.29
CA GLY A 60 17.74 -4.05 22.96
C GLY A 60 18.53 -2.87 22.39
N GLU A 61 19.84 -2.84 22.67
CA GLU A 61 20.76 -1.84 22.10
C GLU A 61 20.96 -1.98 20.58
N ASP A 62 20.64 -3.15 20.02
CA ASP A 62 20.81 -3.54 18.62
C ASP A 62 19.55 -3.28 17.75
N ALA A 63 18.62 -2.45 18.21
CA ALA A 63 17.38 -2.11 17.47
C ALA A 63 17.63 -1.71 16.01
N GLN A 64 18.71 -0.96 15.75
CA GLN A 64 19.06 -0.54 14.39
C GLN A 64 19.54 -1.69 13.52
N VAL A 65 20.27 -2.65 14.11
CA VAL A 65 20.74 -3.86 13.41
C VAL A 65 19.55 -4.71 13.03
N GLN A 66 18.62 -4.94 13.97
CA GLN A 66 17.40 -5.72 13.71
C GLN A 66 16.52 -5.07 12.65
N LEU A 67 16.35 -3.74 12.68
CA LEU A 67 15.65 -3.00 11.61
C LEU A 67 16.37 -3.11 10.26
N GLY A 68 17.71 -3.15 10.26
CA GLY A 68 18.50 -3.37 9.06
C GLY A 68 18.24 -4.75 8.44
N ILE A 69 18.24 -5.80 9.28
CA ILE A 69 17.95 -7.18 8.89
C ILE A 69 16.51 -7.30 8.34
N TYR A 70 15.54 -6.75 9.05
CA TYR A 70 14.15 -6.69 8.60
C TYR A 70 14.02 -5.94 7.26
N GLY A 71 14.67 -4.77 7.14
CA GLY A 71 14.65 -3.97 5.92
C GLY A 71 15.27 -4.68 4.72
N ALA A 72 16.35 -5.43 4.92
CA ALA A 72 16.99 -6.23 3.88
C ALA A 72 16.08 -7.39 3.42
N ALA A 73 15.50 -8.13 4.36
CA ALA A 73 14.54 -9.20 4.07
C ALA A 73 13.29 -8.69 3.34
N SER A 74 12.78 -7.54 3.76
CA SER A 74 11.61 -6.89 3.13
C SER A 74 11.85 -6.52 1.67
N LYS A 75 13.10 -6.35 1.20
CA LYS A 75 13.40 -6.14 -0.22
C LYS A 75 13.04 -7.33 -1.09
N ILE A 76 13.16 -8.56 -0.58
CA ILE A 76 12.68 -9.74 -1.30
C ILE A 76 11.15 -9.72 -1.35
N ALA A 77 10.50 -9.40 -0.24
CA ALA A 77 9.03 -9.29 -0.20
C ALA A 77 8.48 -8.16 -1.06
N MET A 78 9.29 -7.14 -1.39
CA MET A 78 8.92 -6.04 -2.28
C MET A 78 8.49 -6.51 -3.68
N ILE A 79 8.94 -7.68 -4.13
CA ILE A 79 8.47 -8.32 -5.37
C ILE A 79 6.95 -8.41 -5.35
N MET A 80 6.37 -8.84 -4.23
CA MET A 80 4.92 -8.94 -4.08
C MET A 80 4.23 -7.58 -4.08
N ALA A 81 4.82 -6.58 -3.41
CA ALA A 81 4.33 -5.20 -3.44
C ALA A 81 4.30 -4.64 -4.86
N MET A 82 5.36 -4.90 -5.66
CA MET A 82 5.42 -4.50 -7.07
C MET A 82 4.33 -5.16 -7.92
N LEU A 83 4.09 -6.46 -7.75
CA LEU A 83 3.02 -7.18 -8.44
C LEU A 83 1.64 -6.62 -8.10
N THR A 84 1.38 -6.41 -6.81
CA THR A 84 0.13 -5.81 -6.32
C THR A 84 -0.08 -4.41 -6.89
N GLN A 85 0.97 -3.61 -6.93
CA GLN A 85 0.91 -2.24 -7.44
C GLN A 85 0.71 -2.21 -8.97
N ALA A 86 1.40 -3.06 -9.71
CA ALA A 86 1.22 -3.19 -11.16
C ALA A 86 -0.22 -3.60 -11.51
N PHE A 87 -0.76 -4.59 -10.79
CA PHE A 87 -2.16 -4.98 -10.94
C PHE A 87 -3.10 -3.81 -10.66
N ARG A 88 -2.90 -3.09 -9.56
CA ARG A 88 -3.72 -1.93 -9.18
C ARG A 88 -3.73 -0.87 -10.27
N TYR A 89 -2.59 -0.48 -10.81
CA TYR A 89 -2.51 0.55 -11.85
C TYR A 89 -3.21 0.13 -13.15
N ALA A 90 -3.14 -1.14 -13.51
CA ALA A 90 -3.85 -1.65 -14.68
C ALA A 90 -5.38 -1.78 -14.44
N TYR A 91 -5.76 -2.17 -13.23
CA TYR A 91 -7.14 -2.51 -12.90
C TYR A 91 -7.99 -1.29 -12.52
N GLU A 92 -7.43 -0.29 -11.85
CA GLU A 92 -8.15 0.90 -11.36
C GLU A 92 -8.89 1.66 -12.48
N PRO A 93 -8.27 2.02 -13.63
CA PRO A 93 -8.98 2.66 -14.74
C PRO A 93 -10.11 1.80 -15.31
N PHE A 94 -9.89 0.48 -15.38
CA PHE A 94 -10.87 -0.46 -15.90
C PHE A 94 -12.11 -0.54 -14.99
N VAL A 95 -11.95 -0.54 -13.67
CA VAL A 95 -13.05 -0.53 -12.70
C VAL A 95 -13.93 0.71 -12.90
N PHE A 96 -13.33 1.89 -13.00
CA PHE A 96 -14.10 3.13 -13.19
C PHE A 96 -14.79 3.18 -14.56
N ALA A 97 -14.16 2.72 -15.63
CA ALA A 97 -14.75 2.70 -16.97
C ALA A 97 -15.96 1.76 -17.03
N LYS A 98 -15.92 0.62 -16.35
CA LYS A 98 -16.94 -0.43 -16.39
C LYS A 98 -17.95 -0.37 -15.23
N SER A 99 -17.91 0.67 -14.41
CA SER A 99 -18.74 0.79 -13.20
C SER A 99 -20.25 0.80 -13.46
N LYS A 100 -20.67 1.23 -14.66
CA LYS A 100 -22.09 1.31 -15.05
C LYS A 100 -22.61 0.07 -15.78
N ASP A 101 -21.75 -0.88 -16.12
CA ASP A 101 -22.13 -2.10 -16.83
C ASP A 101 -22.92 -3.03 -15.88
N LYS A 102 -23.94 -3.72 -16.42
CA LYS A 102 -24.81 -4.63 -15.63
C LYS A 102 -24.02 -5.76 -14.96
N ASP A 103 -22.98 -6.26 -15.62
CA ASP A 103 -22.15 -7.38 -15.18
C ASP A 103 -20.90 -6.94 -14.39
N SER A 104 -20.80 -5.66 -14.02
CA SER A 104 -19.62 -5.10 -13.34
C SER A 104 -19.22 -5.87 -12.08
N LYS A 105 -20.21 -6.30 -11.26
CA LYS A 105 -19.96 -7.04 -10.01
C LYS A 105 -19.31 -8.41 -10.25
N VAL A 106 -19.78 -9.14 -11.23
CA VAL A 106 -19.24 -10.46 -11.62
C VAL A 106 -17.81 -10.30 -12.15
N MET A 107 -17.59 -9.26 -12.92
CA MET A 107 -16.28 -8.93 -13.47
C MET A 107 -15.28 -8.57 -12.37
N TYR A 108 -15.68 -7.79 -11.37
CA TYR A 108 -14.81 -7.45 -10.22
C TYR A 108 -14.50 -8.68 -9.38
N ALA A 109 -15.48 -9.56 -9.15
CA ALA A 109 -15.27 -10.81 -8.43
C ALA A 109 -14.27 -11.73 -9.16
N ASN A 110 -14.40 -11.85 -10.47
CA ASN A 110 -13.48 -12.64 -11.30
C ASN A 110 -12.07 -12.05 -11.31
N ALA A 111 -11.92 -10.73 -11.45
CA ALA A 111 -10.63 -10.08 -11.41
C ALA A 111 -9.93 -10.28 -10.05
N MET A 112 -10.67 -10.16 -8.95
CA MET A 112 -10.16 -10.44 -7.61
C MET A 112 -9.75 -11.90 -7.45
N LYS A 113 -10.54 -12.85 -7.95
CA LYS A 113 -10.21 -14.28 -7.94
C LYS A 113 -8.89 -14.55 -8.65
N TYR A 114 -8.72 -14.05 -9.88
CA TYR A 114 -7.48 -14.24 -10.63
C TYR A 114 -6.29 -13.52 -10.00
N PHE A 115 -6.50 -12.35 -9.42
CA PHE A 115 -5.48 -11.65 -8.63
C PHE A 115 -4.97 -12.52 -7.47
N ILE A 116 -5.88 -13.09 -6.68
CA ILE A 116 -5.53 -13.95 -5.54
C ILE A 116 -4.77 -15.19 -6.01
N ILE A 117 -5.25 -15.86 -7.07
CA ILE A 117 -4.58 -17.05 -7.61
C ILE A 117 -3.17 -16.69 -8.08
N PHE A 118 -3.02 -15.61 -8.84
CA PHE A 118 -1.73 -15.19 -9.37
C PHE A 118 -0.74 -14.81 -8.27
N THR A 119 -1.18 -14.03 -7.29
CA THR A 119 -0.32 -13.60 -6.18
C THR A 119 0.05 -14.74 -5.25
N LEU A 120 -0.84 -15.73 -5.02
CA LEU A 120 -0.51 -16.95 -4.28
C LEU A 120 0.50 -17.83 -5.02
N LEU A 121 0.40 -17.95 -6.34
CA LEU A 121 1.40 -18.66 -7.14
C LEU A 121 2.76 -17.97 -7.07
N ALA A 122 2.79 -16.63 -7.18
CA ALA A 122 4.02 -15.86 -7.01
C ALA A 122 4.61 -16.01 -5.60
N PHE A 123 3.75 -16.00 -4.57
CA PHE A 123 4.15 -16.27 -3.19
C PHE A 123 4.82 -17.65 -3.05
N LEU A 124 4.18 -18.69 -3.55
CA LEU A 124 4.73 -20.05 -3.53
C LEU A 124 6.06 -20.12 -4.28
N ALA A 125 6.17 -19.51 -5.45
CA ALA A 125 7.42 -19.46 -6.20
C ALA A 125 8.54 -18.83 -5.38
N VAL A 126 8.32 -17.67 -4.75
CA VAL A 126 9.34 -17.02 -3.92
C VAL A 126 9.72 -17.87 -2.71
N VAL A 127 8.74 -18.49 -2.03
CA VAL A 127 9.00 -19.32 -0.85
C VAL A 127 9.78 -20.58 -1.23
N PHE A 128 9.46 -21.24 -2.34
CA PHE A 128 10.20 -22.41 -2.82
C PHE A 128 11.64 -22.07 -3.23
N TYR A 129 11.85 -20.90 -3.81
CA TYR A 129 13.18 -20.47 -4.27
C TYR A 129 13.90 -19.54 -3.28
N ILE A 130 13.43 -19.45 -2.03
CA ILE A 130 14.01 -18.55 -1.02
C ILE A 130 15.48 -18.86 -0.75
N ASP A 131 15.89 -20.13 -0.83
CA ASP A 131 17.28 -20.55 -0.68
C ASP A 131 18.19 -20.10 -1.82
N ILE A 132 17.62 -19.80 -2.98
CA ILE A 132 18.35 -19.19 -4.09
C ILE A 132 18.33 -17.67 -3.93
N LEU A 133 17.19 -17.11 -3.59
CA LEU A 133 17.01 -15.66 -3.43
C LEU A 133 17.83 -15.09 -2.27
N LYS A 134 18.17 -15.89 -1.25
CA LYS A 134 19.03 -15.43 -0.15
C LYS A 134 20.40 -14.91 -0.61
N TYR A 135 20.94 -15.41 -1.72
CA TYR A 135 22.23 -14.95 -2.26
C TYR A 135 22.19 -13.52 -2.81
N ILE A 136 21.00 -12.92 -2.97
CA ILE A 136 20.84 -11.48 -3.27
C ILE A 136 21.20 -10.64 -2.05
N LEU A 137 21.10 -11.22 -0.84
CA LEU A 137 21.43 -10.57 0.42
C LEU A 137 22.81 -11.02 0.91
N ALA A 138 23.51 -10.11 1.58
CA ALA A 138 24.74 -10.50 2.28
C ALA A 138 24.41 -11.48 3.42
N PRO A 139 25.35 -12.40 3.77
CA PRO A 139 25.12 -13.46 4.74
C PRO A 139 24.63 -12.98 6.11
N ASP A 140 25.05 -11.80 6.53
CA ASP A 140 24.67 -11.19 7.82
C ASP A 140 23.16 -10.91 7.93
N TYR A 141 22.44 -10.83 6.80
CA TYR A 141 20.98 -10.57 6.75
C TYR A 141 20.13 -11.84 6.60
N TRP A 142 20.72 -13.02 6.51
CA TRP A 142 19.97 -14.26 6.29
C TRP A 142 19.05 -14.64 7.45
N SER A 143 19.34 -14.18 8.65
CA SER A 143 18.47 -14.38 9.83
C SER A 143 17.07 -13.77 9.60
N GLY A 144 16.95 -12.71 8.80
CA GLY A 144 15.71 -12.03 8.46
C GLY A 144 14.85 -12.77 7.43
N LEU A 145 15.35 -13.81 6.75
CA LEU A 145 14.58 -14.52 5.70
C LEU A 145 13.28 -15.14 6.23
N LYS A 146 13.21 -15.47 7.52
CA LYS A 146 12.00 -15.97 8.19
C LYS A 146 10.82 -14.99 8.10
N VAL A 147 11.11 -13.72 7.96
CA VAL A 147 10.10 -12.64 7.89
C VAL A 147 9.52 -12.49 6.47
N VAL A 148 10.26 -12.92 5.45
CA VAL A 148 9.87 -12.75 4.04
C VAL A 148 8.46 -13.30 3.74
N PRO A 149 8.11 -14.56 4.09
CA PRO A 149 6.77 -15.08 3.82
C PRO A 149 5.67 -14.30 4.54
N ILE A 150 5.94 -13.80 5.74
CA ILE A 150 4.96 -13.04 6.54
C ILE A 150 4.68 -11.70 5.87
N VAL A 151 5.73 -10.97 5.46
CA VAL A 151 5.59 -9.68 4.78
C VAL A 151 4.92 -9.85 3.41
N MET A 152 5.28 -10.89 2.67
CA MET A 152 4.63 -11.19 1.38
C MET A 152 3.14 -11.48 1.54
N MET A 153 2.75 -12.22 2.57
CA MET A 153 1.33 -12.47 2.86
C MET A 153 0.60 -11.17 3.22
N ALA A 154 1.23 -10.28 3.98
CA ALA A 154 0.68 -8.96 4.27
C ALA A 154 0.45 -8.14 3.01
N GLU A 155 1.37 -8.19 2.03
CA GLU A 155 1.22 -7.52 0.73
C GLU A 155 0.06 -8.11 -0.11
N ILE A 156 -0.18 -9.42 -0.04
CA ILE A 156 -1.36 -10.04 -0.68
C ILE A 156 -2.64 -9.50 -0.05
N PHE A 157 -2.73 -9.46 1.29
CA PHE A 157 -3.89 -8.90 1.98
C PHE A 157 -4.10 -7.42 1.67
N MET A 158 -3.01 -6.65 1.54
CA MET A 158 -3.09 -5.27 1.09
C MET A 158 -3.66 -5.17 -0.33
N GLY A 159 -3.27 -6.05 -1.24
CA GLY A 159 -3.84 -6.13 -2.59
C GLY A 159 -5.34 -6.47 -2.59
N VAL A 160 -5.77 -7.41 -1.74
CA VAL A 160 -7.19 -7.72 -1.53
C VAL A 160 -7.94 -6.50 -0.98
N TYR A 161 -7.37 -5.81 0.00
CA TYR A 161 -7.94 -4.58 0.54
C TYR A 161 -8.10 -3.50 -0.54
N PHE A 162 -7.11 -3.30 -1.42
CA PHE A 162 -7.24 -2.37 -2.53
C PHE A 162 -8.38 -2.74 -3.48
N ASN A 163 -8.55 -4.01 -3.81
CA ASN A 163 -9.68 -4.46 -4.63
C ASN A 163 -11.03 -4.16 -3.96
N LEU A 164 -11.16 -4.47 -2.67
CA LEU A 164 -12.39 -4.18 -1.92
C LEU A 164 -12.63 -2.68 -1.76
N SER A 165 -11.58 -1.86 -1.75
CA SER A 165 -11.68 -0.41 -1.60
C SER A 165 -12.43 0.29 -2.75
N PHE A 166 -12.54 -0.35 -3.91
CA PHE A 166 -13.31 0.20 -5.03
C PHE A 166 -14.79 0.35 -4.70
N TRP A 167 -15.35 -0.48 -3.82
CA TRP A 167 -16.73 -0.36 -3.41
C TRP A 167 -17.08 1.06 -2.93
N TYR A 168 -16.40 1.58 -1.92
CA TYR A 168 -16.70 2.90 -1.38
C TYR A 168 -16.25 4.05 -2.28
N LYS A 169 -15.28 3.81 -3.18
CA LYS A 169 -14.87 4.79 -4.19
C LYS A 169 -15.92 4.96 -5.28
N LEU A 170 -16.56 3.87 -5.72
CA LEU A 170 -17.59 3.87 -6.76
C LEU A 170 -18.92 4.50 -6.30
N ILE A 171 -19.22 4.47 -5.00
CA ILE A 171 -20.41 5.09 -4.42
C ILE A 171 -20.14 6.50 -3.86
N ASP A 172 -18.95 7.08 -4.13
CA ASP A 172 -18.50 8.37 -3.60
C ASP A 172 -18.49 8.51 -2.07
N GLU A 173 -18.51 7.37 -1.34
CA GLU A 173 -18.47 7.33 0.12
C GLU A 173 -17.05 7.09 0.66
N THR A 174 -16.11 7.94 0.25
CA THR A 174 -14.68 7.85 0.58
C THR A 174 -14.36 7.88 2.09
N LYS A 175 -15.32 8.31 2.92
CA LYS A 175 -15.22 8.30 4.39
C LYS A 175 -14.92 6.91 4.96
N TRP A 176 -15.48 5.86 4.36
CA TRP A 176 -15.24 4.47 4.79
C TRP A 176 -13.77 4.09 4.67
N GLY A 177 -13.11 4.54 3.61
CA GLY A 177 -11.68 4.34 3.47
C GLY A 177 -10.86 4.98 4.58
N ALA A 178 -11.23 6.20 5.00
CA ALA A 178 -10.58 6.89 6.11
C ALA A 178 -10.79 6.14 7.45
N TYR A 179 -12.02 5.67 7.72
CA TYR A 179 -12.31 4.90 8.93
C TYR A 179 -11.54 3.59 8.99
N PHE A 180 -11.50 2.81 7.90
CA PHE A 180 -10.73 1.56 7.87
C PHE A 180 -9.22 1.80 8.02
N SER A 181 -8.68 2.83 7.37
CA SER A 181 -7.25 3.16 7.50
C SER A 181 -6.91 3.64 8.91
N PHE A 182 -7.78 4.42 9.54
CA PHE A 182 -7.57 4.87 10.91
C PHE A 182 -7.66 3.71 11.91
N ALA A 183 -8.64 2.83 11.77
CA ALA A 183 -8.77 1.63 12.57
C ALA A 183 -7.54 0.71 12.42
N GLY A 184 -7.07 0.49 11.18
CA GLY A 184 -5.86 -0.26 10.90
C GLY A 184 -4.62 0.35 11.56
N CYS A 185 -4.47 1.68 11.48
CA CYS A 185 -3.38 2.40 12.12
C CYS A 185 -3.41 2.24 13.66
N ALA A 186 -4.59 2.37 14.27
CA ALA A 186 -4.76 2.20 15.71
C ALA A 186 -4.38 0.78 16.17
N VAL A 187 -4.83 -0.25 15.43
CA VAL A 187 -4.48 -1.65 15.69
C VAL A 187 -2.98 -1.88 15.53
N LEU A 188 -2.36 -1.34 14.48
CA LEU A 188 -0.93 -1.46 14.25
C LEU A 188 -0.13 -0.84 15.40
N ILE A 189 -0.48 0.37 15.83
CA ILE A 189 0.18 1.03 16.95
C ILE A 189 0.00 0.22 18.23
N ALA A 190 -1.20 -0.26 18.52
CA ALA A 190 -1.48 -1.06 19.71
C ALA A 190 -0.64 -2.35 19.72
N ILE A 191 -0.61 -3.09 18.61
CA ILE A 191 0.21 -4.30 18.49
C ILE A 191 1.68 -3.99 18.72
N ASN A 192 2.22 -2.96 18.07
CA ASN A 192 3.63 -2.61 18.25
C ASN A 192 3.97 -2.21 19.69
N VAL A 193 3.14 -1.39 20.34
CA VAL A 193 3.39 -0.92 21.70
C VAL A 193 3.33 -2.06 22.72
N PHE A 194 2.38 -3.02 22.54
CA PHE A 194 2.23 -4.13 23.49
C PHE A 194 3.16 -5.31 23.22
N PHE A 195 3.43 -5.65 21.96
CA PHE A 195 4.15 -6.88 21.62
C PHE A 195 5.65 -6.68 21.38
N VAL A 196 6.08 -5.53 20.85
CA VAL A 196 7.51 -5.29 20.63
C VAL A 196 8.35 -5.32 21.91
N PRO A 197 7.90 -4.79 23.09
CA PRO A 197 8.66 -4.91 24.32
C PRO A 197 8.81 -6.35 24.83
N ILE A 198 7.90 -7.24 24.44
CA ILE A 198 7.84 -8.62 24.95
C ILE A 198 8.59 -9.59 24.04
N TYR A 199 8.43 -9.44 22.74
CA TYR A 199 8.92 -10.41 21.75
C TYR A 199 10.08 -9.88 20.89
N GLY A 200 10.34 -8.62 20.89
CA GLY A 200 11.41 -7.98 20.14
C GLY A 200 11.03 -7.59 18.73
#